data_4a8373ebc0b400ba15d57959344d68d8
#
_entry.id   4a8373ebc0b400ba15d57959344d68d8
#
_cell.length_a   1.000
_cell.length_b   1.000
_cell.length_c   1.000
_cell.angle_alpha   90.00
_cell.angle_beta   90.00
_cell.angle_gamma   90.00
#
_symmetry.space_group_name_H-M   'P 1'
#
loop_
_entity.id
_entity.type
_entity.pdbx_description
1 polymer ?
#
loop_
_entity_poly.entity_id
_entity_poly.type
_entity_poly.pdbx_seq_one_letter_code
_entity_poly.pdbx_strand_id
1 'polypeptide(L)'
;MGRAAGFLPLLLVAALLIAACGEKDDETELTPSPILEPTATAEAASDISGVDFSQVPAVESLLEESGGLLLPEQIILADLTGDGVDEAVVPVSSGGSGGDIAYAVFGDRGGELAELLQVKPEAGRVTAAVEDGVLVETQPVYAPEDPLCCPSQLRRTYYRWDGEELVVDREETESAPSVKP
;
A
#
# COMPACT_ATOMS: atom_id res chain seq x y z
N MET A 1 -41.25 35.34 11.43
CA MET A 1 -42.60 35.41 10.85
C MET A 1 -42.73 34.35 9.78
N GLY A 2 -43.72 33.48 9.91
CA GLY A 2 -44.21 32.59 8.86
C GLY A 2 -44.13 31.09 9.22
N ARG A 3 -45.06 30.66 10.09
CA ARG A 3 -45.48 29.27 10.32
C ARG A 3 -46.35 28.78 9.17
N ALA A 4 -46.24 27.53 8.76
CA ALA A 4 -47.37 26.77 8.27
C ALA A 4 -47.15 25.28 8.49
N ALA A 5 -48.08 24.73 9.24
CA ALA A 5 -48.32 23.32 9.52
C ALA A 5 -49.27 22.78 8.42
N GLY A 6 -49.32 21.48 8.22
CA GLY A 6 -50.31 20.79 7.39
C GLY A 6 -49.98 19.33 7.26
N PHE A 7 -50.57 18.52 8.06
CA PHE A 7 -51.72 17.62 7.94
C PHE A 7 -51.37 16.21 7.41
N LEU A 8 -51.50 15.28 8.35
CA LEU A 8 -51.75 13.84 8.20
C LEU A 8 -53.08 13.57 7.50
N PRO A 9 -53.28 12.47 6.79
CA PRO A 9 -54.31 11.56 7.25
C PRO A 9 -53.88 10.08 7.34
N LEU A 10 -54.26 9.50 8.41
CA LEU A 10 -54.56 8.16 8.81
C LEU A 10 -55.55 7.46 7.83
N LEU A 11 -55.22 6.28 7.32
CA LEU A 11 -56.19 5.36 6.70
C LEU A 11 -55.98 3.93 7.17
N LEU A 12 -56.94 3.52 7.98
CA LEU A 12 -57.21 2.21 8.54
C LEU A 12 -58.11 1.44 7.57
N VAL A 13 -57.77 0.23 7.15
CA VAL A 13 -58.69 -0.80 6.64
C VAL A 13 -58.05 -2.16 6.90
N ALA A 14 -58.55 -2.87 7.89
CA ALA A 14 -59.51 -3.96 7.89
C ALA A 14 -58.94 -5.33 7.53
N ALA A 15 -59.04 -6.19 8.52
CA ALA A 15 -58.78 -7.63 8.57
C ALA A 15 -59.68 -8.43 7.62
N LEU A 16 -59.15 -9.51 7.05
CA LEU A 16 -59.94 -10.62 6.59
C LEU A 16 -59.28 -11.95 7.02
N LEU A 17 -59.92 -12.61 8.00
CA LEU A 17 -59.65 -13.96 8.44
C LEU A 17 -60.29 -14.91 7.44
N ILE A 18 -59.52 -15.81 6.85
CA ILE A 18 -60.07 -17.05 6.26
C ILE A 18 -59.39 -18.23 6.93
N ALA A 19 -60.16 -18.93 7.71
CA ALA A 19 -59.82 -20.24 8.24
C ALA A 19 -60.25 -21.30 7.19
N ALA A 20 -59.34 -22.19 6.82
CA ALA A 20 -59.65 -23.46 6.16
C ALA A 20 -58.80 -24.53 6.81
N CYS A 21 -59.49 -25.47 7.46
CA CYS A 21 -58.99 -26.78 7.90
C CYS A 21 -58.83 -27.70 6.69
N GLY A 22 -57.84 -28.53 6.71
CA GLY A 22 -57.80 -29.68 5.79
C GLY A 22 -56.45 -30.37 5.74
N GLU A 23 -56.44 -31.52 6.34
CA GLU A 23 -55.77 -32.80 6.03
C GLU A 23 -54.29 -32.97 6.34
N LYS A 24 -54.08 -34.00 7.13
CA LYS A 24 -52.81 -34.67 7.44
C LYS A 24 -52.34 -35.48 6.24
N ASP A 25 -51.18 -35.22 5.74
CA ASP A 25 -50.35 -36.22 5.09
C ASP A 25 -48.94 -36.13 5.70
N ASP A 26 -48.56 -37.30 6.21
CA ASP A 26 -47.29 -37.60 6.88
C ASP A 26 -46.23 -37.78 5.79
N GLU A 27 -45.63 -36.70 5.29
CA GLU A 27 -44.45 -36.78 4.47
C GLU A 27 -43.27 -36.27 5.28
N THR A 28 -42.35 -37.19 5.50
CA THR A 28 -41.03 -36.93 6.11
C THR A 28 -40.29 -35.92 5.27
N GLU A 29 -40.48 -34.64 5.58
CA GLU A 29 -39.76 -33.53 4.96
C GLU A 29 -38.31 -33.54 5.46
N LEU A 30 -37.43 -34.02 4.59
CA LEU A 30 -36.01 -33.86 4.74
C LEU A 30 -35.73 -32.36 4.75
N THR A 31 -35.48 -31.82 5.92
CA THR A 31 -35.01 -30.43 6.11
C THR A 31 -33.77 -30.23 5.25
N PRO A 32 -33.80 -29.37 4.22
CA PRO A 32 -32.56 -29.01 3.54
C PRO A 32 -31.67 -28.30 4.54
N SER A 33 -30.51 -28.90 4.80
CA SER A 33 -29.41 -28.20 5.51
C SER A 33 -29.19 -26.83 4.86
N PRO A 34 -29.00 -25.77 5.64
CA PRO A 34 -28.65 -24.49 5.08
C PRO A 34 -27.40 -24.68 4.23
N ILE A 35 -27.54 -24.44 2.93
CA ILE A 35 -26.41 -24.25 2.03
C ILE A 35 -25.68 -23.06 2.63
N LEU A 36 -24.53 -23.33 3.21
CA LEU A 36 -23.55 -22.27 3.51
C LEU A 36 -23.29 -21.62 2.15
N GLU A 37 -23.81 -20.42 1.96
CA GLU A 37 -23.37 -19.56 0.88
C GLU A 37 -21.85 -19.49 0.97
N PRO A 38 -21.13 -19.70 -0.13
CA PRO A 38 -19.69 -19.53 -0.11
C PRO A 38 -19.43 -18.11 0.38
N THR A 39 -18.83 -18.01 1.55
CA THR A 39 -18.23 -16.77 2.04
C THR A 39 -17.47 -16.17 0.87
N ALA A 40 -17.76 -14.92 0.55
CA ALA A 40 -17.06 -14.19 -0.50
C ALA A 40 -15.58 -14.51 -0.40
N THR A 41 -15.07 -15.17 -1.44
CA THR A 41 -13.63 -15.37 -1.61
C THR A 41 -13.02 -13.99 -1.51
N ALA A 42 -12.17 -13.77 -0.52
CA ALA A 42 -11.30 -12.60 -0.52
C ALA A 42 -10.67 -12.59 -1.93
N GLU A 43 -10.90 -11.53 -2.68
CA GLU A 43 -10.23 -11.34 -3.96
C GLU A 43 -8.75 -11.52 -3.66
N ALA A 44 -8.13 -12.48 -4.33
CA ALA A 44 -6.71 -12.72 -4.17
C ALA A 44 -6.02 -11.42 -4.55
N ALA A 45 -5.28 -10.86 -3.61
CA ALA A 45 -4.49 -9.67 -3.86
C ALA A 45 -3.62 -9.91 -5.11
N SER A 46 -3.55 -8.92 -5.98
CA SER A 46 -2.89 -9.07 -7.28
C SER A 46 -1.38 -9.17 -7.08
N ASP A 47 -0.78 -10.21 -7.61
CA ASP A 47 0.69 -10.36 -7.62
C ASP A 47 1.31 -9.28 -8.52
N ILE A 48 2.00 -8.31 -7.91
CA ILE A 48 2.65 -7.21 -8.63
C ILE A 48 4.00 -7.58 -9.24
N SER A 49 4.47 -8.82 -9.06
CA SER A 49 5.76 -9.29 -9.61
C SER A 49 5.82 -9.25 -11.15
N GLY A 50 4.66 -9.27 -11.81
CA GLY A 50 4.54 -9.18 -13.27
C GLY A 50 4.35 -7.76 -13.81
N VAL A 51 4.37 -6.72 -12.97
CA VAL A 51 4.18 -5.33 -13.39
C VAL A 51 5.41 -4.81 -14.13
N ASP A 52 5.22 -4.24 -15.31
CA ASP A 52 6.26 -3.46 -16.00
C ASP A 52 6.28 -2.04 -15.45
N PHE A 53 7.12 -1.80 -14.44
CA PHE A 53 7.22 -0.48 -13.80
C PHE A 53 7.71 0.62 -14.74
N SER A 54 8.31 0.29 -15.89
CA SER A 54 8.68 1.29 -16.90
C SER A 54 7.47 1.94 -17.58
N GLN A 55 6.28 1.34 -17.45
CA GLN A 55 5.02 1.82 -18.02
C GLN A 55 4.09 2.41 -16.94
N VAL A 56 4.54 2.50 -15.70
CA VAL A 56 3.76 3.10 -14.61
C VAL A 56 3.93 4.62 -14.62
N PRO A 57 2.86 5.41 -14.80
CA PRO A 57 2.96 6.86 -14.96
C PRO A 57 3.69 7.58 -13.82
N ALA A 58 3.52 7.10 -12.57
CA ALA A 58 4.22 7.66 -11.42
C ALA A 58 5.73 7.41 -11.50
N VAL A 59 6.16 6.24 -12.00
CA VAL A 59 7.58 5.93 -12.23
C VAL A 59 8.13 6.76 -13.37
N GLU A 60 7.41 6.89 -14.50
CA GLU A 60 7.81 7.74 -15.62
C GLU A 60 8.02 9.20 -15.16
N SER A 61 7.09 9.75 -14.38
CA SER A 61 7.20 11.10 -13.82
C SER A 61 8.44 11.23 -12.91
N LEU A 62 8.66 10.23 -12.03
CA LEU A 62 9.80 10.24 -11.13
C LEU A 62 11.15 10.16 -11.88
N LEU A 63 11.21 9.38 -12.97
CA LEU A 63 12.38 9.31 -13.84
C LEU A 63 12.66 10.63 -14.54
N GLU A 64 11.63 11.27 -15.12
CA GLU A 64 11.75 12.57 -15.78
C GLU A 64 12.21 13.67 -14.80
N GLU A 65 11.61 13.72 -13.61
CA GLU A 65 11.93 14.73 -12.59
C GLU A 65 13.31 14.56 -11.96
N SER A 66 13.77 13.32 -11.79
CA SER A 66 15.06 13.00 -11.19
C SER A 66 16.21 12.99 -12.20
N GLY A 67 15.88 12.77 -13.49
CA GLY A 67 16.87 12.50 -14.54
C GLY A 67 17.56 11.14 -14.37
N GLY A 68 16.95 10.23 -13.66
CA GLY A 68 17.50 8.91 -13.35
C GLY A 68 17.09 7.82 -14.33
N LEU A 69 17.44 6.60 -13.99
CA LEU A 69 17.18 5.39 -14.77
C LEU A 69 16.48 4.34 -13.90
N LEU A 70 15.50 3.66 -14.46
CA LEU A 70 14.95 2.43 -13.89
C LEU A 70 15.84 1.24 -14.27
N LEU A 71 16.26 0.48 -13.28
CA LEU A 71 16.98 -0.78 -13.44
C LEU A 71 16.08 -1.89 -12.86
N PRO A 72 15.35 -2.65 -13.72
CA PRO A 72 14.36 -3.62 -13.24
C PRO A 72 14.92 -4.68 -12.30
N GLU A 73 16.19 -5.03 -12.45
CA GLU A 73 16.89 -5.98 -11.58
C GLU A 73 17.16 -5.49 -10.17
N GLN A 74 16.95 -4.20 -9.91
CA GLN A 74 17.10 -3.57 -8.58
C GLN A 74 15.77 -3.43 -7.84
N ILE A 75 14.66 -3.75 -8.48
CA ILE A 75 13.35 -3.73 -7.82
C ILE A 75 13.33 -4.81 -6.73
N ILE A 76 12.92 -4.41 -5.54
CA ILE A 76 12.81 -5.30 -4.38
C ILE A 76 11.33 -5.60 -4.16
N LEU A 77 10.99 -6.90 -4.06
CA LEU A 77 9.65 -7.35 -3.69
C LEU A 77 9.68 -7.85 -2.25
N ALA A 78 8.78 -7.34 -1.42
CA ALA A 78 8.65 -7.75 -0.02
C ALA A 78 7.31 -7.33 0.55
N ASP A 79 6.74 -8.14 1.44
CA ASP A 79 5.55 -7.81 2.21
C ASP A 79 5.89 -6.74 3.26
N LEU A 80 5.57 -5.49 2.96
CA LEU A 80 5.80 -4.32 3.82
C LEU A 80 4.56 -3.90 4.59
N THR A 81 3.37 -4.38 4.18
CA THR A 81 2.09 -4.06 4.81
C THR A 81 1.63 -5.11 5.80
N GLY A 82 2.19 -6.33 5.73
CA GLY A 82 1.87 -7.46 6.59
C GLY A 82 0.60 -8.20 6.17
N ASP A 83 0.15 -8.03 4.93
CA ASP A 83 -1.06 -8.68 4.39
C ASP A 83 -0.77 -10.00 3.66
N GLY A 84 0.50 -10.33 3.48
CA GLY A 84 0.97 -11.55 2.81
C GLY A 84 1.14 -11.39 1.31
N VAL A 85 1.04 -10.18 0.79
CA VAL A 85 1.33 -9.82 -0.60
C VAL A 85 2.54 -8.90 -0.63
N ASP A 86 3.43 -9.12 -1.61
CA ASP A 86 4.62 -8.29 -1.73
C ASP A 86 4.30 -6.92 -2.32
N GLU A 87 4.85 -5.87 -1.74
CA GLU A 87 5.02 -4.55 -2.32
C GLU A 87 6.31 -4.49 -3.15
N ALA A 88 6.33 -3.57 -4.12
CA ALA A 88 7.51 -3.30 -4.92
C ALA A 88 8.19 -2.00 -4.47
N VAL A 89 9.44 -2.09 -4.03
CA VAL A 89 10.33 -0.93 -3.88
C VAL A 89 11.07 -0.74 -5.19
N VAL A 90 10.84 0.39 -5.85
CA VAL A 90 11.33 0.72 -7.19
C VAL A 90 12.37 1.83 -7.10
N PRO A 91 13.67 1.51 -7.03
CA PRO A 91 14.73 2.52 -6.98
C PRO A 91 14.95 3.18 -8.33
N VAL A 92 15.36 4.44 -8.29
CA VAL A 92 15.76 5.24 -9.45
C VAL A 92 17.25 5.51 -9.35
N SER A 93 18.01 4.88 -10.23
CA SER A 93 19.47 5.00 -10.28
C SER A 93 19.92 6.27 -10.97
N SER A 94 21.02 6.85 -10.50
CA SER A 94 21.71 7.96 -11.20
C SER A 94 22.33 7.53 -12.54
N GLY A 95 22.38 6.23 -12.83
CA GLY A 95 23.09 5.70 -13.99
C GLY A 95 24.62 5.73 -13.91
N GLY A 96 25.17 6.08 -12.74
CA GLY A 96 26.59 6.18 -12.48
C GLY A 96 27.02 5.76 -11.09
N SER A 97 28.17 6.24 -10.61
CA SER A 97 28.68 5.93 -9.27
C SER A 97 27.92 6.62 -8.14
N GLY A 98 26.92 7.46 -8.46
CA GLY A 98 26.08 8.16 -7.49
C GLY A 98 25.16 7.26 -6.68
N GLY A 99 24.91 6.04 -7.15
CA GLY A 99 23.88 5.14 -6.59
C GLY A 99 22.47 5.61 -6.93
N ASP A 100 21.50 5.31 -6.08
CA ASP A 100 20.13 5.72 -6.27
C ASP A 100 19.90 7.15 -5.81
N ILE A 101 19.01 7.84 -6.52
CA ILE A 101 18.70 9.26 -6.30
C ILE A 101 17.24 9.50 -5.94
N ALA A 102 16.40 8.50 -6.08
CA ALA A 102 15.01 8.48 -5.68
C ALA A 102 14.53 7.04 -5.55
N TYR A 103 13.36 6.83 -4.99
CA TYR A 103 12.63 5.57 -5.10
C TYR A 103 11.13 5.79 -4.87
N ALA A 104 10.33 4.85 -5.31
CA ALA A 104 8.91 4.77 -4.98
C ALA A 104 8.55 3.37 -4.50
N VAL A 105 7.48 3.25 -3.73
CA VAL A 105 6.93 1.97 -3.28
C VAL A 105 5.51 1.84 -3.80
N PHE A 106 5.20 0.68 -4.37
CA PHE A 106 3.89 0.36 -4.91
C PHE A 106 3.36 -0.91 -4.27
N GLY A 107 2.04 -0.95 -4.08
CA GLY A 107 1.31 -2.12 -3.60
C GLY A 107 -0.03 -2.28 -4.31
N ASP A 108 -0.70 -3.40 -4.05
CA ASP A 108 -2.07 -3.63 -4.50
C ASP A 108 -3.08 -2.95 -3.56
N ARG A 109 -4.02 -2.23 -4.11
CA ARG A 109 -5.15 -1.62 -3.41
C ARG A 109 -6.46 -2.06 -4.05
N GLY A 110 -6.93 -3.24 -3.65
CA GLY A 110 -8.20 -3.77 -4.15
C GLY A 110 -8.18 -4.12 -5.64
N GLY A 111 -7.06 -4.64 -6.13
CA GLY A 111 -6.85 -5.01 -7.53
C GLY A 111 -6.27 -3.89 -8.41
N GLU A 112 -5.92 -2.75 -7.83
CA GLU A 112 -5.29 -1.63 -8.52
C GLU A 112 -3.90 -1.34 -7.94
N LEU A 113 -2.92 -1.10 -8.82
CA LEU A 113 -1.58 -0.68 -8.42
C LEU A 113 -1.64 0.74 -7.84
N ALA A 114 -1.22 0.90 -6.59
CA ALA A 114 -1.18 2.18 -5.89
C ALA A 114 0.23 2.54 -5.45
N GLU A 115 0.58 3.82 -5.51
CA GLU A 115 1.79 4.35 -4.90
C GLU A 115 1.57 4.51 -3.39
N LEU A 116 2.43 3.89 -2.58
CA LEU A 116 2.37 3.89 -1.12
C LEU A 116 3.37 4.87 -0.50
N LEU A 117 4.43 5.20 -1.24
CA LEU A 117 5.49 6.12 -0.82
C LEU A 117 6.29 6.56 -2.04
N GLN A 118 6.67 7.83 -2.08
CA GLN A 118 7.69 8.34 -3.01
C GLN A 118 8.70 9.18 -2.27
N VAL A 119 9.99 8.94 -2.54
CA VAL A 119 11.10 9.67 -1.94
C VAL A 119 12.05 10.19 -3.01
N LYS A 120 12.28 11.50 -2.96
CA LYS A 120 13.28 12.20 -3.78
C LYS A 120 14.07 13.18 -2.89
N PRO A 121 15.21 12.75 -2.31
CA PRO A 121 15.94 13.58 -1.38
C PRO A 121 16.63 14.78 -2.08
N GLU A 122 16.68 15.91 -1.42
CA GLU A 122 17.37 17.10 -1.93
C GLU A 122 18.88 16.87 -2.15
N ALA A 123 19.48 16.03 -1.32
CA ALA A 123 20.91 15.67 -1.44
C ALA A 123 21.19 14.68 -2.59
N GLY A 124 20.15 14.23 -3.31
CA GLY A 124 20.28 13.43 -4.52
C GLY A 124 20.90 12.05 -4.31
N ARG A 125 20.92 11.51 -3.08
CA ARG A 125 21.46 10.19 -2.78
C ARG A 125 20.62 9.51 -1.72
N VAL A 126 20.15 8.30 -2.05
CA VAL A 126 19.32 7.49 -1.15
C VAL A 126 19.58 6.01 -1.43
N THR A 127 19.41 5.18 -0.43
CA THR A 127 19.34 3.73 -0.62
C THR A 127 18.11 3.23 0.11
N ALA A 128 17.25 2.52 -0.58
CA ALA A 128 16.13 1.80 0.01
C ALA A 128 16.51 0.32 0.14
N ALA A 129 16.24 -0.27 1.30
CA ALA A 129 16.45 -1.69 1.57
C ALA A 129 15.29 -2.22 2.40
N VAL A 130 15.09 -3.53 2.38
CA VAL A 130 14.14 -4.20 3.27
C VAL A 130 14.92 -5.03 4.27
N GLU A 131 14.73 -4.76 5.56
CA GLU A 131 15.38 -5.43 6.67
C GLU A 131 14.29 -6.02 7.58
N ASP A 132 14.24 -7.35 7.70
CA ASP A 132 13.25 -8.06 8.51
C ASP A 132 11.78 -7.64 8.22
N GLY A 133 11.44 -7.40 6.95
CA GLY A 133 10.10 -6.96 6.52
C GLY A 133 9.82 -5.46 6.73
N VAL A 134 10.83 -4.67 7.10
CA VAL A 134 10.73 -3.23 7.31
C VAL A 134 11.46 -2.49 6.20
N LEU A 135 10.81 -1.52 5.59
CA LEU A 135 11.48 -0.60 4.66
C LEU A 135 12.41 0.33 5.42
N VAL A 136 13.68 0.32 5.04
CA VAL A 136 14.73 1.16 5.62
C VAL A 136 15.35 2.02 4.53
N GLU A 137 15.22 3.32 4.69
CA GLU A 137 15.89 4.31 3.86
C GLU A 137 17.21 4.73 4.50
N THR A 138 18.26 4.85 3.71
CA THR A 138 19.55 5.38 4.17
C THR A 138 19.96 6.57 3.31
N GLN A 139 20.21 7.70 3.95
CA GLN A 139 20.72 8.92 3.30
C GLN A 139 22.05 9.36 3.91
N PRO A 140 23.01 9.87 3.09
CA PRO A 140 24.23 10.47 3.60
C PRO A 140 23.93 11.80 4.29
N VAL A 141 24.62 12.03 5.42
CA VAL A 141 24.63 13.32 6.12
C VAL A 141 26.06 13.84 6.10
N TYR A 142 26.25 15.01 5.46
CA TYR A 142 27.55 15.62 5.26
C TYR A 142 27.80 16.73 6.28
N ALA A 143 28.94 16.69 6.94
CA ALA A 143 29.47 17.84 7.65
C ALA A 143 30.07 18.85 6.63
N PRO A 144 30.24 20.12 7.00
CA PRO A 144 30.78 21.16 6.08
C PRO A 144 32.14 20.82 5.48
N GLU A 145 32.93 20.01 6.17
CA GLU A 145 34.30 19.60 5.78
C GLU A 145 34.33 18.23 5.06
N ASP A 146 33.19 17.55 4.96
CA ASP A 146 33.13 16.22 4.33
C ASP A 146 33.36 16.32 2.83
N PRO A 147 34.18 15.44 2.25
CA PRO A 147 34.23 15.27 0.80
C PRO A 147 32.89 14.69 0.28
N LEU A 148 32.50 15.07 -0.94
CA LEU A 148 31.25 14.57 -1.56
C LEU A 148 31.16 13.05 -1.68
N CYS A 149 32.31 12.35 -1.70
CA CYS A 149 32.34 10.88 -1.76
C CYS A 149 32.07 10.22 -0.39
N CYS A 150 32.28 10.98 0.71
CA CYS A 150 32.54 10.33 1.98
C CYS A 150 31.85 11.10 3.12
N PRO A 151 30.54 10.90 3.31
CA PRO A 151 29.81 11.53 4.41
C PRO A 151 30.34 11.01 5.75
N SER A 152 30.32 11.85 6.78
CA SER A 152 30.69 11.44 8.12
C SER A 152 29.59 10.68 8.84
N GLN A 153 28.34 10.86 8.43
CA GLN A 153 27.19 10.22 9.05
C GLN A 153 26.20 9.68 8.01
N LEU A 154 25.39 8.72 8.43
CA LEU A 154 24.24 8.21 7.70
C LEU A 154 23.00 8.42 8.55
N ARG A 155 21.91 8.89 7.92
CA ARG A 155 20.59 8.90 8.50
C ARG A 155 19.85 7.68 7.98
N ARG A 156 19.28 6.90 8.90
CA ARG A 156 18.42 5.76 8.60
C ARG A 156 17.01 6.11 9.03
N THR A 157 16.06 6.01 8.09
CA THR A 157 14.64 6.21 8.31
C THR A 157 13.94 4.88 8.16
N TYR A 158 13.19 4.47 9.18
CA TYR A 158 12.42 3.24 9.20
C TYR A 158 10.95 3.56 8.97
N TYR A 159 10.32 2.84 8.06
CA TYR A 159 8.93 3.05 7.72
C TYR A 159 8.06 1.94 8.28
N ARG A 160 6.83 2.26 8.61
CA ARG A 160 5.79 1.31 8.97
C ARG A 160 4.53 1.58 8.18
N TRP A 161 3.76 0.54 7.95
CA TRP A 161 2.42 0.65 7.40
C TRP A 161 1.44 1.18 8.43
N ASP A 162 0.61 2.18 8.10
CA ASP A 162 -0.40 2.73 9.01
C ASP A 162 -1.83 2.29 8.66
N GLY A 163 -1.99 1.51 7.58
CA GLY A 163 -3.27 1.06 7.04
C GLY A 163 -3.64 1.78 5.75
N GLU A 164 -2.92 2.84 5.37
CA GLU A 164 -3.16 3.64 4.18
C GLU A 164 -1.89 3.97 3.40
N GLU A 165 -0.80 4.31 4.10
CA GLU A 165 0.48 4.65 3.51
C GLU A 165 1.67 4.19 4.38
N LEU A 166 2.86 4.17 3.80
CA LEU A 166 4.09 3.96 4.55
C LEU A 166 4.52 5.27 5.20
N VAL A 167 4.47 5.31 6.53
CA VAL A 167 4.82 6.50 7.32
C VAL A 167 6.11 6.28 8.10
N VAL A 168 6.82 7.37 8.38
CA VAL A 168 8.03 7.30 9.21
C VAL A 168 7.68 6.78 10.61
N ASP A 169 8.32 5.68 11.01
CA ASP A 169 8.23 5.12 12.37
C ASP A 169 9.30 5.73 13.28
N ARG A 170 10.54 5.71 12.81
CA ARG A 170 11.68 6.29 13.53
C ARG A 170 12.81 6.69 12.60
N GLU A 171 13.67 7.58 13.08
CA GLU A 171 14.92 7.96 12.42
C GLU A 171 16.11 7.76 13.37
N GLU A 172 17.21 7.31 12.82
CA GLU A 172 18.46 7.14 13.53
C GLU A 172 19.59 7.77 12.72
N THR A 173 20.57 8.36 13.41
CA THR A 173 21.78 8.86 12.75
C THR A 173 22.98 8.12 13.33
N GLU A 174 23.78 7.56 12.46
CA GLU A 174 24.97 6.80 12.83
C GLU A 174 26.21 7.30 12.10
N SER A 175 27.40 7.02 12.64
CA SER A 175 28.65 7.35 11.95
C SER A 175 28.77 6.49 10.68
N ALA A 176 29.10 7.11 9.57
CA ALA A 176 29.37 6.39 8.34
C ALA A 176 30.58 5.43 8.51
N PRO A 177 30.56 4.26 7.86
CA PRO A 177 31.70 3.36 7.89
C PRO A 177 32.95 4.06 7.38
N SER A 178 34.04 4.02 8.19
CA SER A 178 35.31 4.60 7.74
C SER A 178 35.85 3.77 6.56
N VAL A 179 35.96 4.39 5.40
CA VAL A 179 36.67 3.79 4.26
C VAL A 179 38.15 3.77 4.63
N LYS A 180 38.64 2.59 5.02
CA LYS A 180 40.08 2.42 5.26
C LYS A 180 40.77 2.46 3.90
N PRO A 181 41.76 3.35 3.70
CA PRO A 181 42.50 3.48 2.45
C PRO A 181 43.29 2.23 2.10
#